data_eb69490c083f3860e6a34a2138b9ea53
#
_entry.id   eb69490c083f3860e6a34a2138b9ea53
#
_cell.length_a   1.000
_cell.length_b   1.000
_cell.length_c   1.000
_cell.angle_alpha   90.00
_cell.angle_beta   90.00
_cell.angle_gamma   90.00
#
_symmetry.space_group_name_H-M   'P 1'
#
loop_
_entity.id
_entity.type
_entity.pdbx_description
1 polymer ?
#
loop_
_entity_poly.entity_id
_entity_poly.type
_entity_poly.pdbx_seq_one_letter_code
_entity_poly.pdbx_strand_id
1 'polypeptide(L)'
;MKILEKALGFDPKTMKLRTELIAGVTTFLTMSYILAVNPSILMSTGMSQGALFTATALASAIATLLLAFMAKLPFAQAPSMGLNAFFAFTLCQSLEYSWQHSLAILLIEGIVFILITLFNVREKILDAIPTNLRYAISAGIGMFIAFIGLKNAGIIVKNEGTFVGLGAFTAPCLLGIFATLLSGILMARKVKGALFWGIIVATIVGIPMGVTMFPDHWLPVSAPQDISPIFCKFDFSGLLNLKTVLVVFSLLIVNIFDTIGTLMGLAEKTGIVREDGSIPRVSEAMLSDAIGTTCGAMLGSSTISTYIESASGIAEGGRSGVTSLVVGGMFLLSLFLSPIFLLIPSAATSGALIMVGVLMLDSVKKINLQDMTEAFPAFITMITMVLCYSIADGICLGILSFAIMKLCTGRWKDLNWTLCILSLLFIINFAFG
;
A
#
# COMPACT_ATOMS: atom_id res chain seq x y z
N MET A 1 -14.56 -30.53 -8.54
CA MET A 1 -13.63 -30.85 -7.46
C MET A 1 -12.19 -30.98 -7.96
N LYS A 2 -11.83 -31.95 -8.83
CA LYS A 2 -10.44 -32.10 -9.35
C LYS A 2 -9.83 -30.85 -10.00
N ILE A 3 -10.65 -30.03 -10.67
CA ILE A 3 -10.19 -28.76 -11.26
C ILE A 3 -9.82 -27.75 -10.15
N LEU A 4 -10.63 -27.62 -9.10
CA LEU A 4 -10.37 -26.73 -7.97
C LEU A 4 -9.10 -27.16 -7.20
N GLU A 5 -8.91 -28.46 -7.02
CA GLU A 5 -7.72 -29.03 -6.38
C GLU A 5 -6.46 -28.67 -7.17
N LYS A 6 -6.44 -28.95 -8.48
CA LYS A 6 -5.29 -28.70 -9.34
C LYS A 6 -5.03 -27.20 -9.56
N ALA A 7 -6.06 -26.40 -9.81
CA ALA A 7 -5.94 -24.99 -10.16
C ALA A 7 -5.73 -24.08 -8.93
N LEU A 8 -6.41 -24.36 -7.81
CA LEU A 8 -6.50 -23.47 -6.66
C LEU A 8 -5.95 -24.06 -5.35
N GLY A 9 -5.43 -25.29 -5.38
CA GLY A 9 -4.90 -25.95 -4.18
C GLY A 9 -5.96 -26.31 -3.14
N PHE A 10 -7.22 -26.44 -3.55
CA PHE A 10 -8.32 -26.81 -2.66
C PHE A 10 -8.33 -28.33 -2.44
N ASP A 11 -8.11 -28.78 -1.19
CA ASP A 11 -8.20 -30.19 -0.81
C ASP A 11 -9.55 -30.46 -0.16
N PRO A 12 -10.47 -31.19 -0.82
CA PRO A 12 -11.81 -31.49 -0.29
C PRO A 12 -11.80 -32.39 0.96
N LYS A 13 -10.67 -33.05 1.28
CA LYS A 13 -10.53 -33.89 2.47
C LYS A 13 -10.30 -33.06 3.73
N THR A 14 -9.60 -31.95 3.61
CA THR A 14 -9.18 -31.08 4.72
C THR A 14 -9.90 -29.74 4.74
N MET A 15 -10.45 -29.30 3.59
CA MET A 15 -11.04 -27.97 3.41
C MET A 15 -12.53 -28.07 3.06
N LYS A 16 -13.31 -27.08 3.52
CA LYS A 16 -14.74 -26.96 3.20
C LYS A 16 -14.95 -25.76 2.27
N LEU A 17 -15.58 -25.98 1.12
CA LEU A 17 -15.85 -24.92 0.13
C LEU A 17 -16.61 -23.74 0.76
N ARG A 18 -17.60 -24.01 1.62
CA ARG A 18 -18.35 -22.95 2.32
C ARG A 18 -17.42 -22.06 3.17
N THR A 19 -16.45 -22.64 3.84
CA THR A 19 -15.48 -21.92 4.66
C THR A 19 -14.61 -21.00 3.78
N GLU A 20 -14.12 -21.52 2.65
CA GLU A 20 -13.33 -20.72 1.69
C GLU A 20 -14.13 -19.54 1.11
N LEU A 21 -15.42 -19.76 0.79
CA LEU A 21 -16.31 -18.69 0.31
C LEU A 21 -16.50 -17.59 1.37
N ILE A 22 -16.80 -17.98 2.62
CA ILE A 22 -16.95 -17.04 3.74
C ILE A 22 -15.63 -16.29 3.99
N ALA A 23 -14.51 -17.00 3.97
CA ALA A 23 -13.19 -16.41 4.12
C ALA A 23 -12.89 -15.34 3.05
N GLY A 24 -13.23 -15.64 1.79
CA GLY A 24 -13.07 -14.69 0.69
C GLY A 24 -13.94 -13.45 0.85
N VAL A 25 -15.21 -13.61 1.18
CA VAL A 25 -16.12 -12.47 1.45
C VAL A 25 -15.61 -11.65 2.64
N THR A 26 -15.16 -12.28 3.72
CA THR A 26 -14.63 -11.60 4.90
C THR A 26 -13.37 -10.82 4.54
N THR A 27 -12.43 -11.41 3.78
CA THR A 27 -11.23 -10.70 3.29
C THR A 27 -11.61 -9.49 2.44
N PHE A 28 -12.52 -9.66 1.46
CA PHE A 28 -12.96 -8.54 0.62
C PHE A 28 -13.56 -7.42 1.46
N LEU A 29 -14.47 -7.71 2.39
CA LEU A 29 -15.09 -6.68 3.24
C LEU A 29 -14.06 -5.93 4.09
N THR A 30 -13.01 -6.60 4.57
CA THR A 30 -11.97 -5.95 5.38
C THR A 30 -11.06 -5.05 4.58
N MET A 31 -10.84 -5.31 3.28
CA MET A 31 -9.96 -4.54 2.41
C MET A 31 -10.69 -3.66 1.38
N SER A 32 -12.02 -3.77 1.25
CA SER A 32 -12.81 -3.04 0.24
C SER A 32 -12.75 -1.51 0.38
N TYR A 33 -12.31 -1.01 1.54
CA TYR A 33 -12.05 0.43 1.74
C TYR A 33 -11.04 0.99 0.73
N ILE A 34 -10.17 0.15 0.13
CA ILE A 34 -9.21 0.58 -0.90
C ILE A 34 -9.91 1.14 -2.14
N LEU A 35 -11.11 0.65 -2.46
CA LEU A 35 -11.92 1.13 -3.57
C LEU A 35 -12.34 2.61 -3.42
N ALA A 36 -12.39 3.10 -2.18
CA ALA A 36 -12.63 4.52 -1.90
C ALA A 36 -11.33 5.28 -1.69
N VAL A 37 -10.39 4.71 -0.93
CA VAL A 37 -9.18 5.39 -0.49
C VAL A 37 -8.17 5.56 -1.63
N ASN A 38 -7.92 4.55 -2.46
CA ASN A 38 -6.97 4.69 -3.57
C ASN A 38 -7.39 5.78 -4.56
N PRO A 39 -8.65 5.82 -5.07
CA PRO A 39 -9.10 6.93 -5.89
C PRO A 39 -9.00 8.29 -5.18
N SER A 40 -9.30 8.36 -3.88
CA SER A 40 -9.24 9.63 -3.14
C SER A 40 -7.81 10.19 -3.00
N ILE A 41 -6.80 9.33 -2.94
CA ILE A 41 -5.40 9.73 -2.90
C ILE A 41 -4.95 10.16 -4.31
N LEU A 42 -5.17 9.31 -5.31
CA LEU A 42 -4.65 9.51 -6.66
C LEU A 42 -5.36 10.64 -7.41
N MET A 43 -6.63 10.96 -7.10
CA MET A 43 -7.32 12.11 -7.71
C MET A 43 -6.62 13.45 -7.45
N SER A 44 -5.81 13.55 -6.39
CA SER A 44 -5.01 14.74 -6.10
C SER A 44 -3.95 15.05 -7.16
N THR A 45 -3.67 14.10 -8.05
CA THR A 45 -2.73 14.25 -9.19
C THR A 45 -3.41 14.76 -10.47
N GLY A 46 -4.73 15.00 -10.44
CA GLY A 46 -5.52 15.43 -11.59
C GLY A 46 -6.15 14.29 -12.40
N MET A 47 -6.02 13.04 -11.96
CA MET A 47 -6.67 11.89 -12.60
C MET A 47 -8.17 11.83 -12.26
N SER A 48 -8.99 11.32 -13.19
CA SER A 48 -10.44 11.15 -13.00
C SER A 48 -10.77 10.13 -11.91
N GLN A 49 -11.56 10.51 -10.92
CA GLN A 49 -11.95 9.65 -9.79
C GLN A 49 -12.68 8.38 -10.24
N GLY A 50 -13.60 8.49 -11.21
CA GLY A 50 -14.33 7.33 -11.74
C GLY A 50 -13.42 6.35 -12.47
N ALA A 51 -12.50 6.85 -13.31
CA ALA A 51 -11.50 6.03 -13.97
C ALA A 51 -10.57 5.34 -12.97
N LEU A 52 -10.13 6.07 -11.93
CA LEU A 52 -9.30 5.53 -10.84
C LEU A 52 -10.03 4.42 -10.05
N PHE A 53 -11.33 4.56 -9.82
CA PHE A 53 -12.12 3.51 -9.18
C PHE A 53 -12.09 2.22 -10.02
N THR A 54 -12.37 2.34 -11.32
CA THR A 54 -12.35 1.19 -12.25
C THR A 54 -10.95 0.58 -12.32
N ALA A 55 -9.90 1.40 -12.41
CA ALA A 55 -8.51 0.94 -12.41
C ALA A 55 -8.16 0.20 -11.12
N THR A 56 -8.56 0.72 -9.96
CA THR A 56 -8.33 0.11 -8.65
C THR A 56 -9.00 -1.26 -8.55
N ALA A 57 -10.27 -1.35 -8.94
CA ALA A 57 -11.03 -2.60 -8.88
C ALA A 57 -10.47 -3.66 -9.85
N LEU A 58 -10.16 -3.27 -11.10
CA LEU A 58 -9.58 -4.18 -12.09
C LEU A 58 -8.17 -4.63 -11.70
N ALA A 59 -7.29 -3.72 -11.28
CA ALA A 59 -5.93 -4.06 -10.87
C ALA A 59 -5.94 -5.02 -9.67
N SER A 60 -6.77 -4.76 -8.66
CA SER A 60 -6.95 -5.63 -7.50
C SER A 60 -7.51 -7.01 -7.90
N ALA A 61 -8.49 -7.05 -8.79
CA ALA A 61 -9.07 -8.29 -9.28
C ALA A 61 -8.01 -9.12 -10.04
N ILE A 62 -7.31 -8.51 -10.99
CA ILE A 62 -6.29 -9.20 -11.81
C ILE A 62 -5.18 -9.76 -10.90
N ALA A 63 -4.59 -8.94 -10.04
CA ALA A 63 -3.51 -9.36 -9.16
C ALA A 63 -3.94 -10.48 -8.21
N THR A 64 -5.13 -10.33 -7.57
CA THR A 64 -5.65 -11.35 -6.64
C THR A 64 -6.00 -12.66 -7.37
N LEU A 65 -6.54 -12.60 -8.60
CA LEU A 65 -6.79 -13.78 -9.41
C LEU A 65 -5.49 -14.46 -9.85
N LEU A 66 -4.48 -13.69 -10.26
CA LEU A 66 -3.15 -14.24 -10.55
C LEU A 66 -2.57 -14.97 -9.33
N LEU A 67 -2.65 -14.37 -8.14
CA LEU A 67 -2.22 -15.02 -6.90
C LEU A 67 -3.01 -16.30 -6.63
N ALA A 68 -4.33 -16.29 -6.84
CA ALA A 68 -5.19 -17.46 -6.67
C ALA A 68 -4.72 -18.66 -7.49
N PHE A 69 -4.34 -18.45 -8.75
CA PHE A 69 -3.94 -19.52 -9.66
C PHE A 69 -2.44 -19.86 -9.57
N MET A 70 -1.56 -18.87 -9.40
CA MET A 70 -0.12 -19.08 -9.36
C MET A 70 0.34 -19.58 -7.99
N ALA A 71 0.08 -18.81 -6.94
CA ALA A 71 0.51 -19.14 -5.58
C ALA A 71 -0.46 -20.09 -4.87
N LYS A 72 -1.75 -20.09 -5.23
CA LYS A 72 -2.83 -20.89 -4.60
C LYS A 72 -2.96 -20.65 -3.10
N LEU A 73 -2.66 -19.44 -2.65
CA LEU A 73 -2.68 -18.98 -1.27
C LEU A 73 -3.98 -18.20 -1.00
N PRO A 74 -4.49 -18.20 0.25
CA PRO A 74 -5.72 -17.49 0.64
C PRO A 74 -5.47 -16.00 0.90
N PHE A 75 -4.69 -15.33 0.03
CA PHE A 75 -4.32 -13.93 0.20
C PHE A 75 -4.95 -13.07 -0.88
N ALA A 76 -5.01 -11.77 -0.65
CA ALA A 76 -5.53 -10.80 -1.59
C ALA A 76 -4.51 -9.69 -1.86
N GLN A 77 -4.55 -9.15 -3.06
CA GLN A 77 -3.66 -8.11 -3.54
C GLN A 77 -4.46 -6.91 -4.04
N ALA A 78 -3.97 -5.71 -3.74
CA ALA A 78 -4.57 -4.46 -4.18
C ALA A 78 -3.50 -3.34 -4.16
N PRO A 79 -3.82 -2.13 -4.67
CA PRO A 79 -2.91 -0.99 -4.61
C PRO A 79 -2.41 -0.71 -3.19
N SER A 80 -1.07 -0.72 -3.00
CA SER A 80 -0.44 -0.52 -1.69
C SER A 80 -0.63 0.91 -1.20
N MET A 81 -1.09 1.08 0.04
CA MET A 81 -1.33 2.38 0.63
C MET A 81 -0.08 3.27 0.69
N GLY A 82 1.07 2.69 1.07
CA GLY A 82 2.34 3.40 1.13
C GLY A 82 2.81 3.88 -0.24
N LEU A 83 2.69 3.01 -1.22
CA LEU A 83 3.12 3.31 -2.60
C LEU A 83 2.13 4.21 -3.34
N ASN A 84 0.85 4.19 -2.99
CA ASN A 84 -0.13 5.18 -3.45
C ASN A 84 0.26 6.59 -3.01
N ALA A 85 0.63 6.71 -1.73
CA ALA A 85 1.10 7.96 -1.17
C ALA A 85 2.42 8.39 -1.81
N PHE A 86 3.34 7.48 -2.05
CA PHE A 86 4.58 7.75 -2.77
C PHE A 86 4.30 8.28 -4.19
N PHE A 87 3.39 7.64 -4.93
CA PHE A 87 2.98 8.09 -6.25
C PHE A 87 2.42 9.52 -6.23
N ALA A 88 1.37 9.73 -5.43
CA ALA A 88 0.64 10.99 -5.44
C ALA A 88 1.46 12.16 -4.87
N PHE A 89 2.16 11.93 -3.77
CA PHE A 89 2.78 13.00 -3.00
C PHE A 89 4.27 13.15 -3.28
N THR A 90 5.01 12.04 -3.39
CA THR A 90 6.44 12.14 -3.71
C THR A 90 6.66 12.37 -5.20
N LEU A 91 6.10 11.51 -6.09
CA LEU A 91 6.36 11.67 -7.52
C LEU A 91 5.64 12.90 -8.10
N CYS A 92 4.33 13.02 -7.88
CA CYS A 92 3.55 14.05 -8.56
C CYS A 92 3.63 15.42 -7.88
N GLN A 93 3.66 15.50 -6.54
CA GLN A 93 3.64 16.79 -5.84
C GLN A 93 5.04 17.29 -5.47
N SER A 94 5.91 16.45 -4.90
CA SER A 94 7.24 16.88 -4.45
C SER A 94 8.25 16.95 -5.59
N LEU A 95 8.27 15.94 -6.47
CA LEU A 95 9.16 15.90 -7.64
C LEU A 95 8.56 16.58 -8.89
N GLU A 96 7.31 17.05 -8.79
CA GLU A 96 6.57 17.75 -9.85
C GLU A 96 6.44 16.96 -11.16
N TYR A 97 6.48 15.62 -11.09
CA TYR A 97 6.27 14.76 -12.24
C TYR A 97 4.78 14.73 -12.62
N SER A 98 4.48 14.72 -13.93
CA SER A 98 3.13 14.41 -14.38
C SER A 98 2.72 13.01 -13.94
N TRP A 99 1.42 12.79 -13.75
CA TRP A 99 0.94 11.44 -13.41
C TRP A 99 1.24 10.41 -14.52
N GLN A 100 1.30 10.85 -15.79
CA GLN A 100 1.69 10.02 -16.93
C GLN A 100 3.15 9.58 -16.82
N HIS A 101 4.05 10.49 -16.44
CA HIS A 101 5.46 10.18 -16.20
C HIS A 101 5.61 9.25 -15.00
N SER A 102 4.85 9.50 -13.93
CA SER A 102 4.84 8.66 -12.74
C SER A 102 4.31 7.24 -13.03
N LEU A 103 3.29 7.09 -13.89
CA LEU A 103 2.84 5.76 -14.35
C LEU A 103 3.91 5.03 -15.17
N ALA A 104 4.68 5.75 -15.99
CA ALA A 104 5.81 5.15 -16.73
C ALA A 104 6.91 4.65 -15.77
N ILE A 105 7.18 5.39 -14.69
CA ILE A 105 8.09 4.95 -13.61
C ILE A 105 7.58 3.66 -12.95
N LEU A 106 6.27 3.58 -12.61
CA LEU A 106 5.67 2.37 -12.03
C LEU A 106 5.70 1.18 -13.00
N LEU A 107 5.50 1.43 -14.29
CA LEU A 107 5.60 0.38 -15.31
C LEU A 107 7.03 -0.21 -15.33
N ILE A 108 8.04 0.65 -15.32
CA ILE A 108 9.45 0.22 -15.26
C ILE A 108 9.73 -0.53 -13.96
N GLU A 109 9.26 -0.02 -12.81
CA GLU A 109 9.37 -0.68 -11.51
C GLU A 109 8.76 -2.09 -11.56
N GLY A 110 7.54 -2.24 -12.07
CA GLY A 110 6.87 -3.53 -12.20
C GLY A 110 7.63 -4.51 -13.10
N ILE A 111 8.16 -4.06 -14.25
CA ILE A 111 8.97 -4.88 -15.15
C ILE A 111 10.27 -5.32 -14.47
N VAL A 112 10.95 -4.41 -13.79
CA VAL A 112 12.18 -4.72 -13.04
C VAL A 112 11.88 -5.71 -11.92
N PHE A 113 10.75 -5.55 -11.22
CA PHE A 113 10.31 -6.46 -10.18
C PHE A 113 10.04 -7.88 -10.72
N ILE A 114 9.41 -8.01 -11.91
CA ILE A 114 9.23 -9.30 -12.60
C ILE A 114 10.61 -9.94 -12.86
N LEU A 115 11.55 -9.20 -13.44
CA LEU A 115 12.88 -9.70 -13.75
C LEU A 115 13.62 -10.16 -12.48
N ILE A 116 13.64 -9.36 -11.44
CA ILE A 116 14.27 -9.68 -10.15
C ILE A 116 13.67 -10.95 -9.54
N THR A 117 12.34 -11.11 -9.63
CA THR A 117 11.64 -12.27 -9.08
C THR A 117 11.96 -13.53 -9.88
N LEU A 118 12.00 -13.45 -11.23
CA LEU A 118 12.33 -14.57 -12.11
C LEU A 118 13.78 -15.05 -11.94
N PHE A 119 14.72 -14.13 -11.73
CA PHE A 119 16.15 -14.46 -11.54
C PHE A 119 16.54 -14.77 -10.09
N ASN A 120 15.58 -14.82 -9.16
CA ASN A 120 15.81 -15.06 -7.72
C ASN A 120 16.86 -14.11 -7.09
N VAL A 121 17.01 -12.90 -7.62
CA VAL A 121 17.95 -11.89 -7.10
C VAL A 121 17.43 -11.25 -5.79
N ARG A 122 16.17 -11.47 -5.45
CA ARG A 122 15.48 -10.91 -4.30
C ARG A 122 16.19 -11.10 -2.96
N GLU A 123 16.76 -12.30 -2.71
CA GLU A 123 17.46 -12.60 -1.46
C GLU A 123 18.64 -11.65 -1.25
N LYS A 124 19.38 -11.34 -2.30
CA LYS A 124 20.51 -10.40 -2.26
C LYS A 124 20.05 -8.95 -2.00
N ILE A 125 18.88 -8.57 -2.50
CA ILE A 125 18.31 -7.23 -2.26
C ILE A 125 17.77 -7.12 -0.84
N LEU A 126 17.15 -8.19 -0.32
CA LEU A 126 16.68 -8.23 1.06
C LEU A 126 17.82 -8.04 2.05
N ASP A 127 18.97 -8.65 1.78
CA ASP A 127 20.16 -8.51 2.63
C ASP A 127 20.86 -7.16 2.49
N ALA A 128 20.48 -6.37 1.47
CA ALA A 128 21.10 -5.08 1.20
C ALA A 128 20.75 -4.02 2.26
N ILE A 129 19.52 -4.03 2.80
CA ILE A 129 19.07 -3.05 3.78
C ILE A 129 18.98 -3.68 5.17
N PRO A 130 19.60 -3.08 6.18
CA PRO A 130 19.56 -3.55 7.58
C PRO A 130 18.13 -3.70 8.10
N THR A 131 17.87 -4.75 8.87
CA THR A 131 16.53 -5.11 9.35
C THR A 131 15.85 -3.98 10.12
N ASN A 132 16.59 -3.27 11.01
CA ASN A 132 16.05 -2.14 11.75
C ASN A 132 15.60 -1.01 10.84
N LEU A 133 16.36 -0.74 9.78
CA LEU A 133 16.00 0.31 8.81
C LEU A 133 14.73 -0.06 8.00
N ARG A 134 14.54 -1.35 7.71
CA ARG A 134 13.28 -1.84 7.07
C ARG A 134 12.07 -1.57 7.97
N TYR A 135 12.17 -1.85 9.27
CA TYR A 135 11.11 -1.54 10.22
C TYR A 135 10.85 -0.04 10.34
N ALA A 136 11.91 0.78 10.32
CA ALA A 136 11.79 2.23 10.33
C ALA A 136 11.13 2.78 9.06
N ILE A 137 11.43 2.22 7.88
CA ILE A 137 10.77 2.56 6.61
C ILE A 137 9.27 2.26 6.72
N SER A 138 8.89 1.06 7.15
CA SER A 138 7.47 0.70 7.32
C SER A 138 6.74 1.62 8.30
N ALA A 139 7.34 1.90 9.45
CA ALA A 139 6.76 2.80 10.44
C ALA A 139 6.67 4.25 9.94
N GLY A 140 7.70 4.74 9.24
CA GLY A 140 7.74 6.08 8.64
C GLY A 140 6.65 6.27 7.58
N ILE A 141 6.46 5.27 6.71
CA ILE A 141 5.35 5.24 5.75
C ILE A 141 4.00 5.31 6.49
N GLY A 142 3.84 4.55 7.57
CA GLY A 142 2.62 4.59 8.39
C GLY A 142 2.34 5.98 8.96
N MET A 143 3.36 6.62 9.54
CA MET A 143 3.26 8.00 10.04
C MET A 143 2.93 8.99 8.93
N PHE A 144 3.53 8.83 7.76
CA PHE A 144 3.28 9.66 6.58
C PHE A 144 1.84 9.54 6.08
N ILE A 145 1.30 8.31 5.98
CA ILE A 145 -0.10 8.06 5.60
C ILE A 145 -1.06 8.69 6.64
N ALA A 146 -0.78 8.53 7.94
CA ALA A 146 -1.58 9.16 8.99
C ALA A 146 -1.56 10.69 8.87
N PHE A 147 -0.40 11.29 8.59
CA PHE A 147 -0.28 12.74 8.37
C PHE A 147 -1.11 13.21 7.18
N ILE A 148 -1.12 12.44 6.06
CA ILE A 148 -2.00 12.71 4.92
C ILE A 148 -3.47 12.64 5.33
N GLY A 149 -3.86 11.62 6.10
CA GLY A 149 -5.21 11.51 6.63
C GLY A 149 -5.62 12.73 7.47
N LEU A 150 -4.75 13.18 8.37
CA LEU A 150 -4.97 14.39 9.19
C LEU A 150 -5.10 15.65 8.33
N LYS A 151 -4.28 15.78 7.26
CA LYS A 151 -4.37 16.89 6.31
C LYS A 151 -5.68 16.85 5.52
N ASN A 152 -6.06 15.67 4.98
CA ASN A 152 -7.30 15.54 4.19
C ASN A 152 -8.56 15.77 5.01
N ALA A 153 -8.54 15.44 6.30
CA ALA A 153 -9.59 15.79 7.24
C ALA A 153 -9.62 17.28 7.60
N GLY A 154 -8.57 18.04 7.28
CA GLY A 154 -8.43 19.43 7.73
C GLY A 154 -8.11 19.57 9.22
N ILE A 155 -7.70 18.50 9.90
CA ILE A 155 -7.24 18.51 11.29
C ILE A 155 -5.88 19.21 11.39
N ILE A 156 -5.00 18.95 10.43
CA ILE A 156 -3.71 19.62 10.25
C ILE A 156 -3.78 20.47 8.99
N VAL A 157 -3.39 21.75 9.12
CA VAL A 157 -3.38 22.72 8.01
C VAL A 157 -2.02 23.42 7.94
N LYS A 158 -1.72 24.00 6.77
CA LYS A 158 -0.53 24.86 6.58
C LYS A 158 -0.61 26.06 7.52
N ASN A 159 0.48 26.33 8.20
CA ASN A 159 0.65 27.53 9.04
C ASN A 159 2.00 28.18 8.67
N GLU A 160 1.99 29.47 8.37
CA GLU A 160 3.20 30.18 7.89
C GLU A 160 4.27 30.35 8.99
N GLY A 161 3.85 30.38 10.26
CA GLY A 161 4.79 30.53 11.38
C GLY A 161 5.40 29.21 11.89
N THR A 162 4.65 28.10 11.79
CA THR A 162 5.04 26.80 12.38
C THR A 162 5.03 25.67 11.35
N PHE A 163 4.88 25.96 10.05
CA PHE A 163 4.68 25.05 8.92
C PHE A 163 3.38 24.26 8.97
N VAL A 164 3.00 23.72 10.13
CA VAL A 164 1.76 23.01 10.36
C VAL A 164 1.09 23.52 11.65
N GLY A 165 -0.23 23.54 11.65
CA GLY A 165 -1.04 23.94 12.79
C GLY A 165 -2.35 23.17 12.85
N LEU A 166 -3.09 23.30 13.95
CA LEU A 166 -4.43 22.74 14.09
C LEU A 166 -5.39 23.56 13.23
N GLY A 167 -6.19 22.86 12.41
CA GLY A 167 -7.20 23.45 11.55
C GLY A 167 -8.44 23.91 12.33
N ALA A 168 -9.29 24.70 11.66
CA ALA A 168 -10.61 25.05 12.18
C ALA A 168 -11.54 23.83 12.18
N PHE A 169 -12.41 23.72 13.18
CA PHE A 169 -13.40 22.65 13.30
C PHE A 169 -14.59 22.86 12.34
N THR A 170 -14.31 22.76 11.04
CA THR A 170 -15.32 22.79 9.97
C THR A 170 -16.08 21.46 9.92
N ALA A 171 -17.23 21.44 9.20
CA ALA A 171 -17.99 20.20 9.02
C ALA A 171 -17.15 19.02 8.46
N PRO A 172 -16.30 19.20 7.42
CA PRO A 172 -15.38 18.14 6.99
C PRO A 172 -14.38 17.71 8.06
N CYS A 173 -13.83 18.66 8.85
CA CYS A 173 -12.90 18.35 9.94
C CYS A 173 -13.57 17.50 11.02
N LEU A 174 -14.76 17.90 11.47
CA LEU A 174 -15.54 17.15 12.46
C LEU A 174 -15.90 15.74 11.94
N LEU A 175 -16.28 15.63 10.67
CA LEU A 175 -16.56 14.34 10.04
C LEU A 175 -15.30 13.46 10.01
N GLY A 176 -14.14 14.00 9.69
CA GLY A 176 -12.86 13.27 9.70
C GLY A 176 -12.46 12.80 11.09
N ILE A 177 -12.65 13.63 12.12
CA ILE A 177 -12.46 13.25 13.54
C ILE A 177 -13.40 12.12 13.91
N PHE A 178 -14.69 12.24 13.57
CA PHE A 178 -15.68 11.20 13.81
C PHE A 178 -15.31 9.89 13.12
N ALA A 179 -14.95 9.93 11.83
CA ALA A 179 -14.52 8.75 11.06
C ALA A 179 -13.32 8.05 11.70
N THR A 180 -12.33 8.82 12.18
CA THR A 180 -11.14 8.32 12.86
C THR A 180 -11.49 7.62 14.18
N LEU A 181 -12.25 8.29 15.04
CA LEU A 181 -12.66 7.73 16.34
C LEU A 181 -13.53 6.49 16.16
N LEU A 182 -14.49 6.54 15.24
CA LEU A 182 -15.35 5.40 14.96
C LEU A 182 -14.55 4.19 14.47
N SER A 183 -13.66 4.38 13.47
CA SER A 183 -12.79 3.32 12.96
C SER A 183 -11.92 2.74 14.07
N GLY A 184 -11.33 3.57 14.91
CA GLY A 184 -10.53 3.16 16.06
C GLY A 184 -11.35 2.35 17.09
N ILE A 185 -12.57 2.78 17.43
CA ILE A 185 -13.48 2.06 18.34
C ILE A 185 -13.86 0.69 17.75
N LEU A 186 -14.24 0.64 16.46
CA LEU A 186 -14.59 -0.61 15.79
C LEU A 186 -13.42 -1.58 15.75
N MET A 187 -12.20 -1.09 15.50
CA MET A 187 -10.98 -1.90 15.54
C MET A 187 -10.68 -2.42 16.96
N ALA A 188 -10.78 -1.57 17.97
CA ALA A 188 -10.60 -1.97 19.36
C ALA A 188 -11.61 -3.04 19.80
N ARG A 189 -12.83 -2.98 19.27
CA ARG A 189 -13.87 -4.01 19.46
C ARG A 189 -13.69 -5.23 18.54
N LYS A 190 -12.64 -5.29 17.75
CA LYS A 190 -12.34 -6.39 16.81
C LYS A 190 -13.45 -6.64 15.79
N VAL A 191 -14.15 -5.59 15.37
CA VAL A 191 -15.20 -5.68 14.34
C VAL A 191 -14.52 -5.94 13.00
N LYS A 192 -14.96 -6.99 12.29
CA LYS A 192 -14.45 -7.32 10.96
C LYS A 192 -14.85 -6.22 9.97
N GLY A 193 -13.89 -5.77 9.15
CA GLY A 193 -14.11 -4.66 8.22
C GLY A 193 -14.28 -3.30 8.91
N ALA A 194 -13.68 -3.10 10.10
CA ALA A 194 -13.81 -1.87 10.88
C ALA A 194 -13.56 -0.59 10.06
N LEU A 195 -12.53 -0.59 9.19
CA LEU A 195 -12.22 0.55 8.33
C LEU A 195 -13.33 0.81 7.30
N PHE A 196 -13.83 -0.25 6.66
CA PHE A 196 -14.95 -0.16 5.72
C PHE A 196 -16.21 0.40 6.38
N TRP A 197 -16.62 -0.18 7.52
CA TRP A 197 -17.77 0.31 8.28
C TRP A 197 -17.58 1.72 8.79
N GLY A 198 -16.36 2.08 9.22
CA GLY A 198 -16.01 3.43 9.60
C GLY A 198 -16.27 4.44 8.48
N ILE A 199 -15.83 4.13 7.26
CA ILE A 199 -16.06 4.95 6.07
C ILE A 199 -17.58 5.05 5.75
N ILE A 200 -18.28 3.92 5.70
CA ILE A 200 -19.71 3.90 5.36
C ILE A 200 -20.53 4.73 6.34
N VAL A 201 -20.35 4.51 7.64
CA VAL A 201 -21.08 5.25 8.68
C VAL A 201 -20.72 6.75 8.65
N ALA A 202 -19.42 7.07 8.47
CA ALA A 202 -19.02 8.48 8.33
C ALA A 202 -19.62 9.14 7.08
N THR A 203 -19.72 8.40 5.95
CA THR A 203 -20.36 8.90 4.74
C THR A 203 -21.85 9.20 4.98
N ILE A 204 -22.56 8.31 5.69
CA ILE A 204 -23.98 8.51 6.04
C ILE A 204 -24.14 9.73 6.97
N VAL A 205 -23.28 9.85 7.99
CA VAL A 205 -23.29 10.99 8.92
C VAL A 205 -22.93 12.30 8.20
N GLY A 206 -22.11 12.22 7.16
CA GLY A 206 -21.74 13.35 6.30
C GLY A 206 -22.93 13.94 5.52
N ILE A 207 -24.03 13.18 5.31
CA ILE A 207 -25.21 13.67 4.58
C ILE A 207 -25.87 14.85 5.31
N PRO A 208 -26.33 14.72 6.57
CA PRO A 208 -26.92 15.84 7.28
C PRO A 208 -25.91 16.97 7.59
N MET A 209 -24.61 16.70 7.55
CA MET A 209 -23.56 17.72 7.70
C MET A 209 -23.28 18.50 6.41
N GLY A 210 -23.90 18.15 5.27
CA GLY A 210 -23.67 18.77 3.97
C GLY A 210 -22.29 18.47 3.37
N VAL A 211 -21.58 17.44 3.87
CA VAL A 211 -20.25 17.03 3.37
C VAL A 211 -20.39 15.95 2.30
N THR A 212 -21.37 15.05 2.47
CA THR A 212 -21.70 14.02 1.46
C THR A 212 -22.85 14.53 0.60
N MET A 213 -22.57 14.75 -0.69
CA MET A 213 -23.55 15.28 -1.64
C MET A 213 -23.96 14.22 -2.64
N PHE A 214 -25.26 14.03 -2.84
CA PHE A 214 -25.80 13.14 -3.88
C PHE A 214 -25.89 13.89 -5.21
N PRO A 215 -25.44 13.27 -6.33
CA PRO A 215 -25.75 13.78 -7.66
C PRO A 215 -27.26 13.74 -7.94
N ASP A 216 -27.76 14.64 -8.78
CA ASP A 216 -29.23 14.79 -9.07
C ASP A 216 -29.90 13.50 -9.58
N HIS A 217 -29.14 12.62 -10.27
CA HIS A 217 -29.64 11.35 -10.80
C HIS A 217 -28.81 10.17 -10.27
N TRP A 218 -28.63 10.10 -8.93
CA TRP A 218 -27.85 9.01 -8.33
C TRP A 218 -28.61 7.66 -8.38
N LEU A 219 -27.93 6.65 -8.89
CA LEU A 219 -28.36 5.24 -8.88
C LEU A 219 -27.30 4.42 -8.16
N PRO A 220 -27.67 3.46 -7.28
CA PRO A 220 -26.71 2.65 -6.54
C PRO A 220 -25.89 1.70 -7.41
N VAL A 221 -26.36 1.39 -8.59
CA VAL A 221 -25.72 0.49 -9.57
C VAL A 221 -25.61 1.21 -10.92
N SER A 222 -24.44 1.15 -11.52
CA SER A 222 -24.18 1.70 -12.86
C SER A 222 -23.28 0.77 -13.66
N ALA A 223 -23.15 1.03 -14.97
CA ALA A 223 -22.07 0.43 -15.75
C ALA A 223 -20.70 0.87 -15.18
N PRO A 224 -19.63 0.07 -15.35
CA PRO A 224 -18.29 0.46 -14.97
C PRO A 224 -17.91 1.81 -15.57
N GLN A 225 -17.21 2.64 -14.79
CA GLN A 225 -16.76 3.96 -15.25
C GLN A 225 -15.70 3.82 -16.34
N ASP A 226 -15.70 4.75 -17.30
CA ASP A 226 -14.73 4.74 -18.40
C ASP A 226 -13.30 4.92 -17.89
N ILE A 227 -12.42 3.98 -18.25
CA ILE A 227 -10.99 3.97 -17.90
C ILE A 227 -10.11 4.64 -18.97
N SER A 228 -10.65 4.89 -20.17
CA SER A 228 -9.90 5.41 -21.33
C SER A 228 -9.06 6.66 -21.03
N PRO A 229 -9.49 7.58 -20.14
CA PRO A 229 -8.70 8.77 -19.83
C PRO A 229 -7.33 8.48 -19.20
N ILE A 230 -7.18 7.32 -18.54
CA ILE A 230 -5.96 6.96 -17.79
C ILE A 230 -5.28 5.68 -18.29
N PHE A 231 -5.96 4.88 -19.10
CA PHE A 231 -5.46 3.60 -19.59
C PHE A 231 -4.28 3.77 -20.52
N CYS A 232 -3.14 3.15 -20.17
CA CYS A 232 -1.88 3.19 -20.94
C CYS A 232 -1.40 4.61 -21.29
N LYS A 233 -1.71 5.61 -20.47
CA LYS A 233 -1.26 6.99 -20.68
C LYS A 233 0.10 7.20 -20.04
N PHE A 234 1.15 6.78 -20.75
CA PHE A 234 2.53 6.89 -20.28
C PHE A 234 3.24 8.06 -20.96
N ASP A 235 4.07 8.75 -20.18
CA ASP A 235 5.06 9.70 -20.68
C ASP A 235 6.47 9.18 -20.34
N PHE A 236 7.19 8.75 -21.37
CA PHE A 236 8.55 8.21 -21.25
C PHE A 236 9.64 9.29 -21.44
N SER A 237 9.25 10.55 -21.58
CA SER A 237 10.21 11.64 -21.77
C SER A 237 11.09 11.82 -20.55
N GLY A 238 12.40 11.93 -20.74
CA GLY A 238 13.34 12.22 -19.65
C GLY A 238 13.54 11.13 -18.58
N LEU A 239 13.09 9.88 -18.81
CA LEU A 239 13.25 8.77 -17.84
C LEU A 239 14.70 8.31 -17.65
N LEU A 240 15.57 8.54 -18.65
CA LEU A 240 16.97 8.11 -18.58
C LEU A 240 17.83 9.12 -17.84
N ASN A 241 17.55 9.35 -16.56
CA ASN A 241 18.37 10.18 -15.69
C ASN A 241 18.60 9.45 -14.35
N LEU A 242 19.65 9.84 -13.62
CA LEU A 242 20.02 9.25 -12.35
C LEU A 242 18.89 9.36 -11.31
N LYS A 243 18.18 10.49 -11.28
CA LYS A 243 17.07 10.72 -10.34
C LYS A 243 15.94 9.71 -10.53
N THR A 244 15.53 9.44 -11.77
CA THR A 244 14.51 8.43 -12.08
C THR A 244 14.96 7.02 -11.68
N VAL A 245 16.22 6.65 -11.95
CA VAL A 245 16.76 5.34 -11.55
C VAL A 245 16.71 5.17 -10.04
N LEU A 246 17.07 6.20 -9.26
CA LEU A 246 17.00 6.16 -7.79
C LEU A 246 15.57 6.07 -7.28
N VAL A 247 14.63 6.76 -7.93
CA VAL A 247 13.20 6.70 -7.61
C VAL A 247 12.64 5.30 -7.89
N VAL A 248 12.90 4.71 -9.06
CA VAL A 248 12.50 3.33 -9.39
C VAL A 248 13.07 2.35 -8.37
N PHE A 249 14.33 2.52 -8.01
CA PHE A 249 14.98 1.67 -7.00
C PHE A 249 14.34 1.83 -5.61
N SER A 250 14.01 3.04 -5.19
CA SER A 250 13.34 3.30 -3.91
C SER A 250 11.95 2.67 -3.87
N LEU A 251 11.16 2.81 -4.96
CA LEU A 251 9.86 2.17 -5.10
C LEU A 251 9.97 0.65 -5.01
N LEU A 252 10.90 0.07 -5.76
CA LEU A 252 11.14 -1.36 -5.80
C LEU A 252 11.48 -1.93 -4.42
N ILE A 253 12.37 -1.26 -3.69
CA ILE A 253 12.74 -1.65 -2.33
C ILE A 253 11.53 -1.64 -1.41
N VAL A 254 10.78 -0.53 -1.40
CA VAL A 254 9.58 -0.42 -0.54
C VAL A 254 8.58 -1.52 -0.88
N ASN A 255 8.33 -1.77 -2.18
CA ASN A 255 7.40 -2.78 -2.64
C ASN A 255 7.82 -4.20 -2.22
N ILE A 256 9.09 -4.56 -2.44
CA ILE A 256 9.63 -5.87 -2.05
C ILE A 256 9.48 -6.10 -0.55
N PHE A 257 9.81 -5.09 0.28
CA PHE A 257 9.72 -5.23 1.74
C PHE A 257 8.28 -5.26 2.25
N ASP A 258 7.40 -4.45 1.67
CA ASP A 258 5.97 -4.46 1.99
C ASP A 258 5.36 -5.84 1.71
N THR A 259 5.59 -6.36 0.50
CA THR A 259 5.12 -7.69 0.08
C THR A 259 5.68 -8.81 0.96
N ILE A 260 7.00 -8.86 1.17
CA ILE A 260 7.61 -9.96 1.94
C ILE A 260 7.19 -9.88 3.41
N GLY A 261 7.18 -8.69 4.00
CA GLY A 261 6.75 -8.50 5.39
C GLY A 261 5.31 -8.97 5.60
N THR A 262 4.43 -8.63 4.68
CA THR A 262 3.03 -9.05 4.71
C THR A 262 2.88 -10.56 4.48
N LEU A 263 3.57 -11.12 3.49
CA LEU A 263 3.54 -12.56 3.21
C LEU A 263 4.03 -13.38 4.40
N MET A 264 5.12 -12.97 5.06
CA MET A 264 5.63 -13.63 6.28
C MET A 264 4.60 -13.59 7.40
N GLY A 265 4.04 -12.42 7.70
CA GLY A 265 3.03 -12.28 8.75
C GLY A 265 1.75 -13.08 8.47
N LEU A 266 1.33 -13.22 7.21
CA LEU A 266 0.18 -14.03 6.82
C LEU A 266 0.50 -15.53 6.86
N ALA A 267 1.70 -15.92 6.44
CA ALA A 267 2.14 -17.30 6.45
C ALA A 267 2.23 -17.86 7.87
N GLU A 268 2.72 -17.08 8.83
CA GLU A 268 2.70 -17.44 10.26
C GLU A 268 1.27 -17.70 10.76
N LYS A 269 0.32 -16.82 10.39
CA LYS A 269 -1.09 -16.98 10.78
C LYS A 269 -1.79 -18.16 10.11
N THR A 270 -1.41 -18.54 8.90
CA THR A 270 -1.94 -19.71 8.21
C THR A 270 -1.34 -21.03 8.72
N GLY A 271 -0.18 -20.96 9.38
CA GLY A 271 0.60 -22.13 9.79
C GLY A 271 1.23 -22.88 8.61
N ILE A 272 1.43 -22.20 7.45
CA ILE A 272 2.04 -22.81 6.25
C ILE A 272 3.55 -22.63 6.21
N VAL A 273 4.14 -21.95 7.20
CA VAL A 273 5.59 -21.79 7.31
C VAL A 273 6.21 -23.17 7.51
N ARG A 274 7.20 -23.51 6.70
CA ARG A 274 7.93 -24.77 6.82
C ARG A 274 8.88 -24.74 8.02
N GLU A 275 9.38 -25.90 8.42
CA GLU A 275 10.34 -26.04 9.53
C GLU A 275 11.63 -25.24 9.31
N ASP A 276 12.03 -25.04 8.05
CA ASP A 276 13.17 -24.21 7.65
C ASP A 276 12.87 -22.68 7.64
N GLY A 277 11.66 -22.27 8.05
CA GLY A 277 11.22 -20.88 8.05
C GLY A 277 10.78 -20.36 6.67
N SER A 278 10.81 -21.18 5.62
CA SER A 278 10.40 -20.78 4.28
C SER A 278 8.87 -20.81 4.10
N ILE A 279 8.37 -19.93 3.23
CA ILE A 279 6.96 -19.91 2.83
C ILE A 279 6.84 -20.65 1.49
N PRO A 280 5.97 -21.67 1.40
CA PRO A 280 5.72 -22.33 0.12
C PRO A 280 5.15 -21.35 -0.89
N ARG A 281 5.64 -21.42 -2.13
CA ARG A 281 5.18 -20.60 -3.27
C ARG A 281 5.28 -19.07 -3.05
N VAL A 282 6.23 -18.62 -2.25
CA VAL A 282 6.47 -17.19 -2.04
C VAL A 282 6.91 -16.50 -3.35
N SER A 283 7.66 -17.22 -4.20
CA SER A 283 8.09 -16.70 -5.49
C SER A 283 6.92 -16.42 -6.42
N GLU A 284 5.95 -17.34 -6.46
CA GLU A 284 4.73 -17.20 -7.27
C GLU A 284 3.83 -16.08 -6.73
N ALA A 285 3.77 -15.90 -5.41
CA ALA A 285 3.04 -14.79 -4.81
C ALA A 285 3.69 -13.43 -5.14
N MET A 286 5.02 -13.34 -5.05
CA MET A 286 5.75 -12.12 -5.46
C MET A 286 5.67 -11.87 -6.97
N LEU A 287 5.65 -12.92 -7.78
CA LEU A 287 5.49 -12.77 -9.23
C LEU A 287 4.08 -12.26 -9.57
N SER A 288 3.04 -12.70 -8.84
CA SER A 288 1.69 -12.14 -9.01
C SER A 288 1.62 -10.67 -8.62
N ASP A 289 2.33 -10.23 -7.57
CA ASP A 289 2.47 -8.81 -7.19
C ASP A 289 3.15 -8.00 -8.29
N ALA A 290 4.26 -8.50 -8.83
CA ALA A 290 5.03 -7.82 -9.88
C ALA A 290 4.23 -7.67 -11.18
N ILE A 291 3.53 -8.74 -11.61
CA ILE A 291 2.62 -8.68 -12.76
C ILE A 291 1.42 -7.76 -12.45
N GLY A 292 0.87 -7.86 -11.23
CA GLY A 292 -0.20 -6.98 -10.75
C GLY A 292 0.19 -5.51 -10.80
N THR A 293 1.40 -5.16 -10.36
CA THR A 293 1.96 -3.81 -10.44
C THR A 293 2.08 -3.33 -11.88
N THR A 294 2.63 -4.16 -12.77
CA THR A 294 2.74 -3.84 -14.20
C THR A 294 1.36 -3.59 -14.82
N CYS A 295 0.40 -4.48 -14.58
CA CYS A 295 -0.99 -4.31 -15.03
C CYS A 295 -1.65 -3.09 -14.38
N GLY A 296 -1.39 -2.85 -13.09
CA GLY A 296 -1.89 -1.69 -12.36
C GLY A 296 -1.44 -0.39 -12.99
N ALA A 297 -0.14 -0.25 -13.32
CA ALA A 297 0.39 0.91 -14.03
C ALA A 297 -0.26 1.11 -15.40
N MET A 298 -0.51 0.02 -16.16
CA MET A 298 -1.20 0.08 -17.45
C MET A 298 -2.65 0.54 -17.31
N LEU A 299 -3.33 0.11 -16.25
CA LEU A 299 -4.71 0.51 -15.94
C LEU A 299 -4.80 1.94 -15.38
N GLY A 300 -3.68 2.58 -15.02
CA GLY A 300 -3.67 3.90 -14.40
C GLY A 300 -3.83 3.85 -12.87
N SER A 301 -3.51 2.72 -12.24
CA SER A 301 -3.45 2.57 -10.78
C SER A 301 -2.00 2.60 -10.31
N SER A 302 -1.81 2.51 -9.00
CA SER A 302 -0.46 2.46 -8.40
C SER A 302 0.04 1.02 -8.22
N THR A 303 1.23 0.90 -7.62
CA THR A 303 1.88 -0.37 -7.31
C THR A 303 0.98 -1.27 -6.46
N ILE A 304 0.91 -2.54 -6.83
CA ILE A 304 0.13 -3.57 -6.13
C ILE A 304 1.00 -4.25 -5.08
N SER A 305 0.40 -4.62 -3.95
CA SER A 305 1.02 -5.47 -2.93
C SER A 305 0.02 -6.40 -2.25
N THR A 306 0.52 -7.40 -1.52
CA THR A 306 -0.30 -8.32 -0.73
C THR A 306 -0.82 -7.63 0.53
N TYR A 307 -2.10 -7.80 0.84
CA TYR A 307 -2.80 -7.11 1.93
C TYR A 307 -2.84 -7.91 3.22
N ILE A 308 -2.43 -7.29 4.33
CA ILE A 308 -2.45 -7.89 5.68
C ILE A 308 -3.88 -8.22 6.16
N GLU A 309 -4.89 -7.56 5.63
CA GLU A 309 -6.31 -7.80 5.87
C GLU A 309 -6.74 -9.21 5.46
N SER A 310 -5.97 -9.90 4.61
CA SER A 310 -6.12 -11.32 4.30
C SER A 310 -6.13 -12.19 5.56
N ALA A 311 -5.50 -11.72 6.64
CA ALA A 311 -5.54 -12.36 7.95
C ALA A 311 -6.96 -12.60 8.46
N SER A 312 -7.94 -11.76 8.07
CA SER A 312 -9.34 -11.91 8.47
C SER A 312 -9.98 -13.16 7.85
N GLY A 313 -9.76 -13.41 6.56
CA GLY A 313 -10.24 -14.62 5.89
C GLY A 313 -9.50 -15.87 6.37
N ILE A 314 -8.20 -15.74 6.65
CA ILE A 314 -7.41 -16.82 7.24
C ILE A 314 -7.98 -17.23 8.60
N ALA A 315 -8.40 -16.27 9.43
CA ALA A 315 -9.03 -16.51 10.72
C ALA A 315 -10.40 -17.21 10.58
N GLU A 316 -11.13 -17.00 9.46
CA GLU A 316 -12.35 -17.74 9.13
C GLU A 316 -12.07 -19.19 8.63
N GLY A 317 -10.82 -19.53 8.40
CA GLY A 317 -10.41 -20.87 7.94
C GLY A 317 -10.08 -20.94 6.44
N GLY A 318 -9.91 -19.82 5.74
CA GLY A 318 -9.39 -19.79 4.36
C GLY A 318 -7.97 -20.34 4.29
N ARG A 319 -7.73 -21.27 3.37
CA ARG A 319 -6.43 -21.98 3.25
C ARG A 319 -5.98 -22.18 1.80
N SER A 320 -6.80 -21.84 0.82
CA SER A 320 -6.53 -22.12 -0.60
C SER A 320 -6.78 -20.90 -1.48
N GLY A 321 -6.37 -20.99 -2.75
CA GLY A 321 -6.65 -19.98 -3.77
C GLY A 321 -8.15 -19.76 -4.05
N VAL A 322 -9.04 -20.60 -3.52
CA VAL A 322 -10.50 -20.37 -3.62
C VAL A 322 -10.89 -19.10 -2.87
N THR A 323 -10.31 -18.86 -1.68
CA THR A 323 -10.51 -17.62 -0.93
C THR A 323 -10.14 -16.42 -1.80
N SER A 324 -8.97 -16.43 -2.44
CA SER A 324 -8.49 -15.35 -3.31
C SER A 324 -9.34 -15.21 -4.59
N LEU A 325 -9.82 -16.33 -5.16
CA LEU A 325 -10.75 -16.31 -6.30
C LEU A 325 -12.04 -15.55 -5.95
N VAL A 326 -12.59 -15.78 -4.75
CA VAL A 326 -13.78 -15.06 -4.28
C VAL A 326 -13.50 -13.57 -4.13
N VAL A 327 -12.37 -13.20 -3.54
CA VAL A 327 -11.98 -11.78 -3.40
C VAL A 327 -11.86 -11.11 -4.78
N GLY A 328 -11.15 -11.72 -5.72
CA GLY A 328 -11.03 -11.20 -7.09
C GLY A 328 -12.38 -11.04 -7.78
N GLY A 329 -13.29 -12.03 -7.62
CA GLY A 329 -14.67 -11.95 -8.11
C GLY A 329 -15.47 -10.79 -7.48
N MET A 330 -15.29 -10.56 -6.16
CA MET A 330 -15.95 -9.44 -5.47
C MET A 330 -15.42 -8.08 -5.94
N PHE A 331 -14.12 -7.96 -6.26
CA PHE A 331 -13.58 -6.75 -6.89
C PHE A 331 -14.19 -6.51 -8.29
N LEU A 332 -14.39 -7.55 -9.10
CA LEU A 332 -15.08 -7.40 -10.38
C LEU A 332 -16.55 -7.00 -10.20
N LEU A 333 -17.25 -7.56 -9.21
CA LEU A 333 -18.62 -7.16 -8.90
C LEU A 333 -18.70 -5.71 -8.42
N SER A 334 -17.70 -5.22 -7.70
CA SER A 334 -17.67 -3.84 -7.21
C SER A 334 -17.63 -2.78 -8.33
N LEU A 335 -17.21 -3.14 -9.55
CA LEU A 335 -17.26 -2.24 -10.72
C LEU A 335 -18.64 -1.66 -10.97
N PHE A 336 -19.68 -2.45 -10.72
CA PHE A 336 -21.08 -2.03 -10.88
C PHE A 336 -21.59 -1.19 -9.71
N LEU A 337 -20.86 -1.17 -8.57
CA LEU A 337 -21.19 -0.41 -7.38
C LEU A 337 -20.41 0.93 -7.30
N SER A 338 -19.82 1.35 -8.42
CA SER A 338 -19.03 2.59 -8.49
C SER A 338 -19.76 3.83 -7.93
N PRO A 339 -21.08 4.06 -8.15
CA PRO A 339 -21.74 5.24 -7.61
C PRO A 339 -21.79 5.29 -6.09
N ILE A 340 -21.78 4.15 -5.40
CA ILE A 340 -21.74 4.08 -3.94
C ILE A 340 -20.37 4.54 -3.44
N PHE A 341 -19.29 4.06 -4.05
CA PHE A 341 -17.92 4.39 -3.65
C PHE A 341 -17.54 5.83 -4.02
N LEU A 342 -18.02 6.33 -5.16
CA LEU A 342 -17.76 7.70 -5.61
C LEU A 342 -18.47 8.77 -4.76
N LEU A 343 -19.49 8.36 -4.01
CA LEU A 343 -20.20 9.23 -3.07
C LEU A 343 -19.38 9.51 -1.78
N ILE A 344 -18.39 8.69 -1.49
CA ILE A 344 -17.61 8.75 -0.25
C ILE A 344 -16.73 10.00 -0.25
N PRO A 345 -16.93 10.96 0.68
CA PRO A 345 -16.10 12.16 0.75
C PRO A 345 -14.70 11.84 1.32
N SER A 346 -13.69 12.63 0.93
CA SER A 346 -12.31 12.47 1.42
C SER A 346 -12.20 12.58 2.95
N ALA A 347 -13.08 13.36 3.60
CA ALA A 347 -13.17 13.43 5.05
C ALA A 347 -13.55 12.08 5.69
N ALA A 348 -14.40 11.27 5.05
CA ALA A 348 -14.76 9.95 5.55
C ALA A 348 -13.62 8.94 5.37
N THR A 349 -12.85 9.02 4.26
CA THR A 349 -11.69 8.15 4.02
C THR A 349 -10.49 8.50 4.89
N SER A 350 -10.38 9.71 5.39
CA SER A 350 -9.27 10.19 6.23
C SER A 350 -9.11 9.35 7.51
N GLY A 351 -10.22 8.92 8.11
CA GLY A 351 -10.21 8.05 9.29
C GLY A 351 -9.52 6.71 9.01
N ALA A 352 -9.77 6.12 7.85
CA ALA A 352 -9.10 4.89 7.45
C ALA A 352 -7.60 5.09 7.23
N LEU A 353 -7.18 6.20 6.59
CA LEU A 353 -5.76 6.53 6.39
C LEU A 353 -5.02 6.67 7.73
N ILE A 354 -5.62 7.39 8.69
CA ILE A 354 -5.02 7.55 10.03
C ILE A 354 -4.88 6.19 10.72
N MET A 355 -5.91 5.34 10.65
CA MET A 355 -5.88 4.03 11.30
C MET A 355 -4.92 3.04 10.62
N VAL A 356 -4.76 3.09 9.29
CA VAL A 356 -3.72 2.33 8.59
C VAL A 356 -2.34 2.76 9.08
N GLY A 357 -2.11 4.06 9.24
CA GLY A 357 -0.87 4.56 9.82
C GLY A 357 -0.61 4.00 11.23
N VAL A 358 -1.65 3.96 12.09
CA VAL A 358 -1.55 3.36 13.44
C VAL A 358 -1.17 1.87 13.37
N LEU A 359 -1.75 1.11 12.44
CA LEU A 359 -1.40 -0.32 12.27
C LEU A 359 0.06 -0.52 11.86
N MET A 360 0.57 0.32 10.97
CA MET A 360 1.97 0.25 10.51
C MET A 360 2.98 0.63 11.59
N LEU A 361 2.59 1.45 12.58
CA LEU A 361 3.44 1.80 13.73
C LEU A 361 3.82 0.59 14.60
N ASP A 362 3.15 -0.56 14.48
CA ASP A 362 3.55 -1.79 15.18
C ASP A 362 4.99 -2.21 14.84
N SER A 363 5.49 -1.85 13.67
CA SER A 363 6.88 -2.07 13.23
C SER A 363 7.91 -1.39 14.14
N VAL A 364 7.56 -0.29 14.83
CA VAL A 364 8.46 0.40 15.78
C VAL A 364 8.90 -0.50 16.92
N LYS A 365 8.05 -1.41 17.39
CA LYS A 365 8.35 -2.37 18.46
C LYS A 365 9.50 -3.30 18.12
N LYS A 366 9.78 -3.49 16.83
CA LYS A 366 10.83 -4.39 16.32
C LYS A 366 12.16 -3.68 16.12
N ILE A 367 12.20 -2.34 16.25
CA ILE A 367 13.41 -1.54 16.10
C ILE A 367 14.24 -1.65 17.39
N ASN A 368 15.53 -1.94 17.24
CA ASN A 368 16.46 -1.87 18.35
C ASN A 368 16.81 -0.41 18.68
N LEU A 369 16.07 0.16 19.63
CA LEU A 369 16.29 1.53 20.11
C LEU A 369 17.39 1.66 21.17
N GLN A 370 17.96 0.55 21.66
CA GLN A 370 19.04 0.59 22.65
C GLN A 370 20.40 0.86 22.01
N ASP A 371 20.60 0.49 20.75
CA ASP A 371 21.81 0.78 19.98
C ASP A 371 21.64 2.07 19.19
N MET A 372 22.35 3.14 19.58
CA MET A 372 22.26 4.44 18.89
C MET A 372 22.68 4.39 17.43
N THR A 373 23.53 3.43 17.03
CA THR A 373 23.89 3.25 15.60
C THR A 373 22.75 2.69 14.75
N GLU A 374 21.73 2.16 15.38
CA GLU A 374 20.48 1.67 14.77
C GLU A 374 19.32 2.64 15.02
N ALA A 375 19.18 3.15 16.24
CA ALA A 375 18.08 4.01 16.65
C ALA A 375 18.09 5.36 15.93
N PHE A 376 19.27 6.00 15.80
CA PHE A 376 19.39 7.30 15.14
C PHE A 376 19.00 7.26 13.65
N PRO A 377 19.51 6.32 12.82
CA PRO A 377 19.07 6.20 11.45
C PRO A 377 17.57 5.87 11.32
N ALA A 378 17.05 5.03 12.20
CA ALA A 378 15.62 4.70 12.22
C ALA A 378 14.77 5.95 12.50
N PHE A 379 15.15 6.77 13.49
CA PHE A 379 14.49 8.03 13.81
C PHE A 379 14.54 9.01 12.62
N ILE A 380 15.72 9.20 12.01
CA ILE A 380 15.88 10.09 10.84
C ILE A 380 14.97 9.63 9.70
N THR A 381 14.93 8.33 9.39
CA THR A 381 14.05 7.78 8.37
C THR A 381 12.59 8.17 8.62
N MET A 382 12.07 7.87 9.81
CA MET A 382 10.67 8.09 10.16
C MET A 382 10.28 9.58 10.15
N ILE A 383 11.09 10.42 10.79
CA ILE A 383 10.76 11.85 10.95
C ILE A 383 10.86 12.60 9.62
N THR A 384 11.86 12.28 8.80
CA THR A 384 12.06 12.94 7.51
C THR A 384 10.93 12.64 6.54
N MET A 385 10.42 11.41 6.49
CA MET A 385 9.28 11.06 5.64
C MET A 385 8.08 11.97 5.89
N VAL A 386 7.80 12.28 7.15
CA VAL A 386 6.66 13.12 7.53
C VAL A 386 6.97 14.61 7.27
N LEU A 387 8.11 15.10 7.73
CA LEU A 387 8.43 16.54 7.70
C LEU A 387 8.80 17.04 6.30
N CYS A 388 9.50 16.23 5.51
CA CYS A 388 9.83 16.56 4.12
C CYS A 388 8.70 16.23 3.14
N TYR A 389 7.61 15.59 3.63
CA TYR A 389 6.50 15.15 2.79
C TYR A 389 6.95 14.21 1.64
N SER A 390 7.98 13.41 1.90
CA SER A 390 8.64 12.56 0.90
C SER A 390 9.15 11.26 1.53
N ILE A 391 8.62 10.14 1.04
CA ILE A 391 9.08 8.80 1.44
C ILE A 391 10.50 8.55 0.92
N ALA A 392 10.80 9.00 -0.31
CA ALA A 392 12.12 8.81 -0.92
C ALA A 392 13.22 9.47 -0.10
N ASP A 393 13.04 10.74 0.28
CA ASP A 393 14.03 11.48 1.07
C ASP A 393 14.25 10.85 2.44
N GLY A 394 13.17 10.35 3.07
CA GLY A 394 13.28 9.62 4.31
C GLY A 394 14.12 8.34 4.19
N ILE A 395 13.94 7.57 3.12
CA ILE A 395 14.75 6.37 2.85
C ILE A 395 16.21 6.76 2.59
N CYS A 396 16.43 7.76 1.73
CA CYS A 396 17.77 8.23 1.39
C CYS A 396 18.55 8.70 2.62
N LEU A 397 17.98 9.60 3.43
CA LEU A 397 18.61 10.12 4.63
C LEU A 397 18.77 9.05 5.71
N GLY A 398 17.83 8.10 5.80
CA GLY A 398 17.95 6.94 6.67
C GLY A 398 19.15 6.07 6.33
N ILE A 399 19.31 5.71 5.05
CA ILE A 399 20.45 4.90 4.58
C ILE A 399 21.78 5.65 4.76
N LEU A 400 21.81 6.93 4.42
CA LEU A 400 23.01 7.77 4.61
C LEU A 400 23.41 7.88 6.09
N SER A 401 22.44 8.16 6.96
CA SER A 401 22.72 8.27 8.40
C SER A 401 23.20 6.94 8.99
N PHE A 402 22.66 5.80 8.54
CA PHE A 402 23.11 4.48 8.93
C PHE A 402 24.56 4.24 8.52
N ALA A 403 24.88 4.49 7.24
CA ALA A 403 26.24 4.33 6.73
C ALA A 403 27.24 5.20 7.50
N ILE A 404 26.94 6.48 7.73
CA ILE A 404 27.78 7.40 8.48
C ILE A 404 27.97 6.93 9.94
N MET A 405 26.90 6.54 10.62
CA MET A 405 26.98 6.06 12.01
C MET A 405 27.85 4.81 12.12
N LYS A 406 27.71 3.83 11.22
CA LYS A 406 28.53 2.61 11.24
C LYS A 406 30.00 2.90 10.90
N LEU A 407 30.26 3.80 9.95
CA LEU A 407 31.64 4.24 9.63
C LEU A 407 32.32 4.94 10.80
N CYS A 408 31.65 5.94 11.39
CA CYS A 408 32.23 6.75 12.48
C CYS A 408 32.40 5.97 13.80
N THR A 409 31.59 4.90 13.99
CA THR A 409 31.71 4.06 15.20
C THR A 409 32.63 2.83 15.02
N GLY A 410 33.31 2.71 13.88
CA GLY A 410 34.22 1.60 13.60
C GLY A 410 33.54 0.26 13.31
N ARG A 411 32.24 0.23 13.11
CA ARG A 411 31.43 -0.98 12.81
C ARG A 411 31.34 -1.28 11.32
N TRP A 412 32.46 -1.29 10.62
CA TRP A 412 32.55 -1.46 9.17
C TRP A 412 32.01 -2.81 8.67
N LYS A 413 32.02 -3.82 9.52
CA LYS A 413 31.51 -5.16 9.22
C LYS A 413 29.98 -5.21 9.02
N ASP A 414 29.26 -4.23 9.57
CA ASP A 414 27.80 -4.11 9.45
C ASP A 414 27.38 -3.45 8.13
N LEU A 415 28.35 -2.93 7.35
CA LEU A 415 28.14 -2.33 6.04
C LEU A 415 28.35 -3.37 4.95
N ASN A 416 27.31 -3.66 4.21
CA ASN A 416 27.43 -4.45 3.00
C ASN A 416 27.75 -3.56 1.78
N TRP A 417 28.33 -4.16 0.75
CA TRP A 417 28.76 -3.45 -0.46
C TRP A 417 27.60 -2.71 -1.14
N THR A 418 26.42 -3.30 -1.16
CA THR A 418 25.22 -2.72 -1.78
C THR A 418 24.83 -1.41 -1.07
N LEU A 419 24.86 -1.40 0.26
CA LEU A 419 24.55 -0.22 1.07
C LEU A 419 25.56 0.92 0.86
N CYS A 420 26.84 0.59 0.68
CA CYS A 420 27.88 1.56 0.35
C CYS A 420 27.63 2.21 -1.02
N ILE A 421 27.30 1.41 -2.04
CA ILE A 421 26.97 1.91 -3.39
C ILE A 421 25.74 2.83 -3.33
N LEU A 422 24.67 2.40 -2.63
CA LEU A 422 23.47 3.19 -2.47
C LEU A 422 23.73 4.52 -1.77
N SER A 423 24.51 4.49 -0.69
CA SER A 423 24.88 5.70 0.03
C SER A 423 25.65 6.68 -0.88
N LEU A 424 26.58 6.17 -1.70
CA LEU A 424 27.31 6.99 -2.66
C LEU A 424 26.39 7.58 -3.72
N LEU A 425 25.47 6.79 -4.28
CA LEU A 425 24.50 7.27 -5.27
C LEU A 425 23.58 8.36 -4.68
N PHE A 426 23.14 8.21 -3.43
CA PHE A 426 22.31 9.21 -2.75
C PHE A 426 23.09 10.50 -2.46
N ILE A 427 24.37 10.41 -2.07
CA ILE A 427 25.23 11.60 -1.92
C ILE A 427 25.34 12.34 -3.26
N ILE A 428 25.60 11.62 -4.34
CA ILE A 428 25.69 12.21 -5.69
C ILE A 428 24.35 12.87 -6.07
N ASN A 429 23.23 12.21 -5.79
CA ASN A 429 21.90 12.79 -6.06
C ASN A 429 21.65 14.09 -5.28
N PHE A 430 22.01 14.15 -3.98
CA PHE A 430 21.86 15.38 -3.18
C PHE A 430 22.86 16.48 -3.55
N ALA A 431 24.02 16.12 -4.09
CA ALA A 431 25.04 17.08 -4.48
C ALA A 431 24.80 17.72 -5.88
N PHE A 432 24.16 16.97 -6.78
CA PHE A 432 24.01 17.36 -8.20
C PHE A 432 22.56 17.34 -8.72
N GLY A 433 21.58 16.91 -7.93
CA GLY A 433 20.14 16.89 -8.23
C GLY A 433 19.45 18.05 -7.62
#